data_0fea527aabe70e424ed8aec7b216af49
#
_entry.id   0fea527aabe70e424ed8aec7b216af49
#
_cell.length_a   1.000
_cell.length_b   1.000
_cell.length_c   1.000
_cell.angle_alpha   90.00
_cell.angle_beta   90.00
_cell.angle_gamma   90.00
#
_symmetry.space_group_name_H-M   'P 1'
#
loop_
_entity.id
_entity.type
_entity.pdbx_description
1 polymer ?
#
loop_
_entity_poly.entity_id
_entity_poly.type
_entity_poly.pdbx_seq_one_letter_code
_entity_poly.pdbx_strand_id
1 'polypeptide(L)'
;GFDTGRVVDCLSGASHTDCFTQYRMMRFTMPGNWLVSIMPTLMLLLIAWGLYRGRHLAAALSIVFNACTIALSTVFYVAIPLSYVDGSDAGAYMDAISALQRHGAFHAMLATMALPLLCIVIIILFRACFTIRTKSETVLRGIAITFAAFVLLGLLYVGYGLSMPSGFNETPLLVDLIADYVQRLLPIGLLSGVEPAFVPVGLLSEIVYQCVGPMFWLVALCCTWGGLRDRSMINDAYRHRVDEIIGLGGESMSFMATWKGNDYWFSATGRSAIAYRVSYGIALTVTGPFGDPDEYEDDLHAFAGFCTQRSLTPVFYS
;
A
#
# COMPACT_ATOMS: atom_id res chain seq x y z
N GLY A 1 11.80 -19.88 -24.56
CA GLY A 1 13.08 -19.79 -23.90
C GLY A 1 13.70 -18.45 -24.21
N PHE A 2 14.02 -17.69 -23.22
CA PHE A 2 14.73 -16.41 -23.34
C PHE A 2 16.16 -16.68 -23.83
N ASP A 3 16.54 -16.04 -24.90
CA ASP A 3 17.90 -16.16 -25.43
C ASP A 3 18.79 -15.08 -24.78
N THR A 4 19.13 -15.34 -23.51
CA THR A 4 20.06 -14.48 -22.73
C THR A 4 21.43 -14.42 -23.41
N GLY A 5 21.80 -15.45 -24.21
CA GLY A 5 23.05 -15.49 -25.00
C GLY A 5 23.17 -14.32 -25.98
N ARG A 6 22.06 -13.96 -26.65
CA ARG A 6 22.09 -12.82 -27.60
C ARG A 6 22.36 -11.48 -26.95
N VAL A 7 21.90 -11.28 -25.71
CA VAL A 7 22.12 -10.03 -24.98
C VAL A 7 23.55 -9.94 -24.48
N VAL A 8 24.10 -11.06 -24.01
CA VAL A 8 25.50 -11.14 -23.58
C VAL A 8 26.44 -10.91 -24.78
N ASP A 9 26.16 -11.53 -25.93
CA ASP A 9 26.94 -11.33 -27.17
C ASP A 9 26.83 -9.86 -27.65
N CYS A 10 25.68 -9.24 -27.45
CA CYS A 10 25.47 -7.85 -27.81
C CYS A 10 26.22 -6.89 -26.88
N LEU A 11 26.19 -7.10 -25.57
CA LEU A 11 26.91 -6.27 -24.59
C LEU A 11 28.45 -6.39 -24.73
N SER A 12 28.94 -7.51 -25.25
CA SER A 12 30.36 -7.72 -25.55
C SER A 12 30.79 -7.16 -26.91
N GLY A 13 29.88 -6.73 -27.77
CA GLY A 13 30.11 -6.24 -29.15
C GLY A 13 30.06 -4.71 -29.27
N ALA A 14 30.63 -4.19 -30.38
CA ALA A 14 31.00 -2.79 -30.59
C ALA A 14 29.88 -1.77 -30.87
N SER A 15 28.56 -2.08 -30.69
CA SER A 15 27.49 -1.11 -30.95
C SER A 15 26.55 -0.97 -29.71
N HIS A 16 26.94 -0.13 -28.78
CA HIS A 16 26.21 0.09 -27.51
C HIS A 16 24.74 0.55 -27.67
N THR A 17 24.40 1.35 -28.68
CA THR A 17 23.05 1.92 -28.82
C THR A 17 21.99 0.90 -29.24
N ASP A 18 22.30 -0.02 -30.14
CA ASP A 18 21.34 -1.04 -30.59
C ASP A 18 21.14 -2.12 -29.54
N CYS A 19 22.19 -2.45 -28.79
CA CYS A 19 22.15 -3.40 -27.68
C CYS A 19 21.30 -2.90 -26.51
N PHE A 20 21.43 -1.62 -26.16
CA PHE A 20 20.63 -1.00 -25.10
C PHE A 20 19.13 -1.01 -25.44
N THR A 21 18.80 -0.77 -26.71
CA THR A 21 17.40 -0.84 -27.18
C THR A 21 16.85 -2.28 -27.10
N GLN A 22 17.64 -3.27 -27.53
CA GLN A 22 17.26 -4.69 -27.43
C GLN A 22 17.12 -5.14 -25.96
N TYR A 23 18.04 -4.76 -25.09
CA TYR A 23 17.95 -5.03 -23.66
C TYR A 23 16.68 -4.40 -23.02
N ARG A 24 16.37 -3.13 -23.37
CA ARG A 24 15.12 -2.49 -22.92
C ARG A 24 13.91 -3.28 -23.34
N MET A 25 13.80 -3.69 -24.61
CA MET A 25 12.70 -4.50 -25.11
C MET A 25 12.60 -5.84 -24.36
N MET A 26 13.71 -6.50 -24.15
CA MET A 26 13.78 -7.77 -23.42
C MET A 26 13.37 -7.61 -21.95
N ARG A 27 13.78 -6.53 -21.30
CA ARG A 27 13.41 -6.21 -19.92
C ARG A 27 11.89 -6.01 -19.77
N PHE A 28 11.21 -5.44 -20.78
CA PHE A 28 9.75 -5.33 -20.81
C PHE A 28 9.05 -6.68 -20.98
N THR A 29 9.66 -7.65 -21.62
CA THR A 29 9.06 -8.98 -21.85
C THR A 29 9.32 -9.97 -20.72
N MET A 30 10.20 -9.65 -19.77
CA MET A 30 10.46 -10.49 -18.59
C MET A 30 9.25 -10.55 -17.67
N PRO A 31 8.71 -11.74 -17.34
CA PRO A 31 7.47 -11.87 -16.57
C PRO A 31 7.56 -11.27 -15.15
N GLY A 32 8.72 -11.37 -14.50
CA GLY A 32 8.93 -10.76 -13.18
C GLY A 32 8.77 -9.24 -13.17
N ASN A 33 9.35 -8.56 -14.16
CA ASN A 33 9.26 -7.11 -14.29
C ASN A 33 7.83 -6.65 -14.65
N TRP A 34 7.12 -7.42 -15.47
CA TRP A 34 5.74 -7.17 -15.80
C TRP A 34 4.84 -7.30 -14.55
N LEU A 35 5.04 -8.36 -13.76
CA LEU A 35 4.35 -8.53 -12.49
C LEU A 35 4.59 -7.35 -11.54
N VAL A 36 5.84 -6.94 -11.33
CA VAL A 36 6.17 -5.78 -10.49
C VAL A 36 5.49 -4.51 -10.98
N SER A 37 5.35 -4.31 -12.30
CA SER A 37 4.70 -3.13 -12.87
C SER A 37 3.19 -3.07 -12.61
N ILE A 38 2.53 -4.21 -12.42
CA ILE A 38 1.11 -4.30 -12.08
C ILE A 38 0.87 -4.12 -10.57
N MET A 39 1.83 -4.49 -9.72
CA MET A 39 1.67 -4.52 -8.26
C MET A 39 1.25 -3.17 -7.65
N PRO A 40 1.82 -2.01 -8.04
CA PRO A 40 1.34 -0.71 -7.55
C PRO A 40 -0.13 -0.44 -7.89
N THR A 41 -0.60 -0.86 -9.06
CA THR A 41 -2.00 -0.74 -9.46
C THR A 41 -2.90 -1.60 -8.58
N LEU A 42 -2.49 -2.84 -8.29
CA LEU A 42 -3.22 -3.72 -7.36
C LEU A 42 -3.26 -3.12 -5.95
N MET A 43 -2.15 -2.53 -5.49
CA MET A 43 -2.09 -1.82 -4.21
C MET A 43 -3.07 -0.64 -4.18
N LEU A 44 -3.12 0.17 -5.24
CA LEU A 44 -4.07 1.27 -5.35
C LEU A 44 -5.53 0.80 -5.34
N LEU A 45 -5.85 -0.29 -6.04
CA LEU A 45 -7.20 -0.88 -6.03
C LEU A 45 -7.57 -1.36 -4.62
N LEU A 46 -6.62 -1.98 -3.91
CA LEU A 46 -6.82 -2.42 -2.55
C LEU A 46 -7.03 -1.24 -1.58
N ILE A 47 -6.25 -0.19 -1.72
CA ILE A 47 -6.40 1.06 -0.96
C ILE A 47 -7.76 1.71 -1.28
N ALA A 48 -8.15 1.81 -2.55
CA ALA A 48 -9.44 2.36 -2.98
C ALA A 48 -10.62 1.60 -2.38
N TRP A 49 -10.55 0.27 -2.35
CA TRP A 49 -11.54 -0.56 -1.67
C TRP A 49 -11.60 -0.28 -0.16
N GLY A 50 -10.44 -0.08 0.49
CA GLY A 50 -10.37 0.30 1.90
C GLY A 50 -10.97 1.69 2.17
N LEU A 51 -10.71 2.68 1.28
CA LEU A 51 -11.30 4.02 1.33
C LEU A 51 -12.82 3.97 1.19
N TYR A 52 -13.32 3.21 0.20
CA TYR A 52 -14.76 2.99 0.01
C TYR A 52 -15.44 2.45 1.28
N ARG A 53 -14.72 1.64 2.06
CA ARG A 53 -15.19 1.12 3.35
C ARG A 53 -14.98 2.06 4.54
N GLY A 54 -14.53 3.28 4.33
CA GLY A 54 -14.31 4.27 5.39
C GLY A 54 -13.16 3.94 6.36
N ARG A 55 -12.12 3.21 5.90
CA ARG A 55 -11.03 2.79 6.75
C ARG A 55 -9.93 3.83 6.89
N HIS A 56 -9.60 4.18 8.12
CA HIS A 56 -8.53 5.13 8.44
C HIS A 56 -7.15 4.67 7.93
N LEU A 57 -6.86 3.35 8.01
CA LEU A 57 -5.61 2.78 7.49
C LEU A 57 -5.48 2.99 5.97
N ALA A 58 -6.59 2.82 5.22
CA ALA A 58 -6.56 3.05 3.77
C ALA A 58 -6.30 4.53 3.43
N ALA A 59 -6.86 5.46 4.21
CA ALA A 59 -6.59 6.89 4.06
C ALA A 59 -5.10 7.20 4.30
N ALA A 60 -4.51 6.67 5.39
CA ALA A 60 -3.10 6.83 5.68
C ALA A 60 -2.20 6.23 4.58
N LEU A 61 -2.48 5.00 4.14
CA LEU A 61 -1.74 4.34 3.04
C LEU A 61 -1.85 5.11 1.73
N SER A 62 -3.04 5.66 1.42
CA SER A 62 -3.24 6.46 0.21
C SER A 62 -2.40 7.74 0.26
N ILE A 63 -2.35 8.44 1.40
CA ILE A 63 -1.51 9.63 1.57
C ILE A 63 -0.04 9.27 1.36
N VAL A 64 0.46 8.20 2.01
CA VAL A 64 1.85 7.73 1.87
C VAL A 64 2.15 7.37 0.42
N PHE A 65 1.29 6.59 -0.24
CA PHE A 65 1.51 6.16 -1.62
C PHE A 65 1.55 7.34 -2.60
N ASN A 66 0.61 8.29 -2.48
CA ASN A 66 0.60 9.49 -3.31
C ASN A 66 1.80 10.40 -3.02
N ALA A 67 2.22 10.55 -1.75
CA ALA A 67 3.42 11.29 -1.39
C ALA A 67 4.69 10.65 -1.97
N CYS A 68 4.81 9.31 -1.92
CA CYS A 68 5.91 8.59 -2.58
C CYS A 68 5.88 8.80 -4.10
N THR A 69 4.71 8.80 -4.73
CA THR A 69 4.59 9.07 -6.18
C THR A 69 5.07 10.49 -6.51
N ILE A 70 4.72 11.50 -5.72
CA ILE A 70 5.20 12.87 -5.89
C ILE A 70 6.73 12.93 -5.73
N ALA A 71 7.26 12.31 -4.67
CA ALA A 71 8.70 12.27 -4.41
C ALA A 71 9.47 11.60 -5.56
N LEU A 72 9.02 10.45 -6.03
CA LEU A 72 9.62 9.74 -7.16
C LEU A 72 9.54 10.56 -8.46
N SER A 73 8.40 11.21 -8.71
CA SER A 73 8.25 12.10 -9.87
C SER A 73 9.21 13.28 -9.79
N THR A 74 9.40 13.86 -8.59
CA THR A 74 10.36 14.95 -8.39
C THR A 74 11.80 14.49 -8.65
N VAL A 75 12.17 13.32 -8.14
CA VAL A 75 13.51 12.74 -8.40
C VAL A 75 13.70 12.51 -9.90
N PHE A 76 12.72 11.92 -10.58
CA PHE A 76 12.83 11.57 -11.99
C PHE A 76 12.86 12.79 -12.90
N TYR A 77 11.99 13.79 -12.68
CA TYR A 77 11.88 14.95 -13.57
C TYR A 77 12.80 16.11 -13.18
N VAL A 78 13.31 16.15 -11.95
CA VAL A 78 14.10 17.28 -11.46
C VAL A 78 15.51 16.86 -11.03
N ALA A 79 15.63 15.91 -10.09
CA ALA A 79 16.92 15.58 -9.51
C ALA A 79 17.86 14.89 -10.51
N ILE A 80 17.36 13.93 -11.28
CA ILE A 80 18.17 13.21 -12.28
C ILE A 80 18.66 14.16 -13.38
N PRO A 81 17.83 14.96 -14.06
CA PRO A 81 18.33 15.92 -15.05
C PRO A 81 19.33 16.93 -14.48
N LEU A 82 19.13 17.38 -13.23
CA LEU A 82 20.06 18.31 -12.58
C LEU A 82 21.42 17.68 -12.25
N SER A 83 21.47 16.39 -11.95
CA SER A 83 22.73 15.69 -11.65
C SER A 83 23.65 15.54 -12.86
N TYR A 84 23.12 15.63 -14.09
CA TYR A 84 23.90 15.60 -15.33
C TYR A 84 24.46 16.99 -15.71
N VAL A 85 24.00 18.06 -15.03
CA VAL A 85 24.54 19.41 -15.22
C VAL A 85 25.74 19.58 -14.32
N ASP A 86 26.93 19.47 -14.90
CA ASP A 86 28.19 19.68 -14.17
C ASP A 86 28.20 21.13 -13.64
N GLY A 87 28.46 21.31 -12.35
CA GLY A 87 28.20 22.54 -11.58
C GLY A 87 29.01 23.79 -11.96
N SER A 88 29.69 23.79 -13.11
CA SER A 88 30.52 24.91 -13.58
C SER A 88 29.87 25.80 -14.65
N ASP A 89 28.80 25.37 -15.31
CA ASP A 89 28.19 26.09 -16.41
C ASP A 89 26.72 26.51 -16.16
N ALA A 90 26.50 27.75 -15.75
CA ALA A 90 25.16 28.31 -15.64
C ALA A 90 24.38 28.28 -16.99
N GLY A 91 25.09 28.23 -18.12
CA GLY A 91 24.53 28.01 -19.45
C GLY A 91 23.91 26.62 -19.62
N ALA A 92 24.59 25.57 -19.21
CA ALA A 92 24.08 24.19 -19.28
C ALA A 92 22.83 23.97 -18.40
N TYR A 93 22.76 24.64 -17.24
CA TYR A 93 21.57 24.65 -16.39
C TYR A 93 20.35 25.27 -17.08
N MET A 94 20.53 26.47 -17.70
CA MET A 94 19.46 27.12 -18.44
C MET A 94 19.04 26.36 -19.69
N ASP A 95 19.95 25.66 -20.34
CA ASP A 95 19.66 24.78 -21.48
C ASP A 95 18.91 23.52 -21.08
N ALA A 96 19.24 22.91 -19.93
CA ALA A 96 18.50 21.78 -19.38
C ALA A 96 17.07 22.17 -19.01
N ILE A 97 16.87 23.29 -18.33
CA ILE A 97 15.55 23.83 -18.01
C ILE A 97 14.75 24.16 -19.28
N SER A 98 15.39 24.78 -20.27
CA SER A 98 14.75 25.12 -21.54
C SER A 98 14.39 23.88 -22.36
N ALA A 99 15.17 22.80 -22.26
CA ALA A 99 14.88 21.51 -22.85
C ALA A 99 13.69 20.82 -22.16
N LEU A 100 13.60 20.87 -20.83
CA LEU A 100 12.42 20.42 -20.08
C LEU A 100 11.14 21.15 -20.52
N GLN A 101 11.22 22.46 -20.72
CA GLN A 101 10.09 23.27 -21.19
C GLN A 101 9.72 22.97 -22.65
N ARG A 102 10.69 22.80 -23.53
CA ARG A 102 10.48 22.56 -24.98
C ARG A 102 9.84 21.19 -25.29
N HIS A 103 10.08 20.18 -24.49
CA HIS A 103 9.59 18.81 -24.77
C HIS A 103 8.29 18.42 -24.07
N GLY A 104 7.55 19.38 -23.52
CA GLY A 104 6.32 19.07 -22.78
C GLY A 104 6.55 18.31 -21.46
N ALA A 105 7.81 18.09 -21.06
CA ALA A 105 8.18 17.39 -19.83
C ALA A 105 7.64 18.14 -18.60
N PHE A 106 7.59 19.48 -18.65
CA PHE A 106 7.00 20.30 -17.58
C PHE A 106 5.50 20.03 -17.42
N HIS A 107 4.75 19.93 -18.53
CA HIS A 107 3.33 19.59 -18.48
C HIS A 107 3.11 18.16 -18.02
N ALA A 108 3.96 17.22 -18.43
CA ALA A 108 3.92 15.85 -17.96
C ALA A 108 4.23 15.78 -16.46
N MET A 109 5.20 16.50 -15.96
CA MET A 109 5.54 16.62 -14.54
C MET A 109 4.35 17.18 -13.75
N LEU A 110 3.76 18.30 -14.20
CA LEU A 110 2.57 18.88 -13.55
C LEU A 110 1.40 17.90 -13.54
N ALA A 111 1.13 17.19 -14.63
CA ALA A 111 0.05 16.21 -14.72
C ALA A 111 0.29 15.01 -13.76
N THR A 112 1.53 14.53 -13.68
CA THR A 112 1.87 13.41 -12.79
C THR A 112 1.86 13.77 -11.31
N MET A 113 2.08 15.05 -10.96
CA MET A 113 2.05 15.53 -9.58
C MET A 113 0.67 16.04 -9.15
N ALA A 114 -0.10 16.64 -10.06
CA ALA A 114 -1.38 17.27 -9.73
C ALA A 114 -2.40 16.27 -9.20
N LEU A 115 -2.52 15.09 -9.84
CA LEU A 115 -3.48 14.07 -9.43
C LEU A 115 -3.18 13.48 -8.05
N PRO A 116 -1.95 13.04 -7.72
CA PRO A 116 -1.61 12.60 -6.37
C PRO A 116 -1.81 13.70 -5.31
N LEU A 117 -1.45 14.94 -5.62
CA LEU A 117 -1.66 16.07 -4.71
C LEU A 117 -3.15 16.29 -4.43
N LEU A 118 -3.98 16.28 -5.47
CA LEU A 118 -5.43 16.41 -5.36
C LEU A 118 -6.00 15.28 -4.50
N CYS A 119 -5.56 14.03 -4.71
CA CYS A 119 -5.97 12.90 -3.89
C CYS A 119 -5.63 13.10 -2.40
N ILE A 120 -4.42 13.57 -2.08
CA ILE A 120 -4.01 13.87 -0.70
C ILE A 120 -4.93 14.94 -0.10
N VAL A 121 -5.17 16.05 -0.82
CA VAL A 121 -6.03 17.14 -0.35
C VAL A 121 -7.45 16.63 -0.08
N ILE A 122 -8.04 15.88 -1.00
CA ILE A 122 -9.39 15.31 -0.83
C ILE A 122 -9.44 14.42 0.43
N ILE A 123 -8.47 13.52 0.61
CA ILE A 123 -8.44 12.62 1.76
C ILE A 123 -8.32 13.40 3.08
N ILE A 124 -7.52 14.45 3.12
CA ILE A 124 -7.36 15.30 4.30
C ILE A 124 -8.65 16.06 4.62
N LEU A 125 -9.32 16.63 3.61
CA LEU A 125 -10.58 17.35 3.76
C LEU A 125 -11.69 16.43 4.27
N PHE A 126 -11.78 15.21 3.75
CA PHE A 126 -12.79 14.22 4.11
C PHE A 126 -12.34 13.24 5.20
N ARG A 127 -11.29 13.56 5.97
CA ARG A 127 -10.75 12.67 7.01
C ARG A 127 -11.78 12.21 8.05
N ALA A 128 -12.82 13.01 8.29
CA ALA A 128 -13.91 12.67 9.21
C ALA A 128 -14.77 11.49 8.72
N CYS A 129 -14.77 11.19 7.42
CA CYS A 129 -15.49 10.06 6.85
C CYS A 129 -14.80 8.70 7.13
N PHE A 130 -13.51 8.71 7.51
CA PHE A 130 -12.73 7.50 7.76
C PHE A 130 -12.74 7.18 9.26
N THR A 131 -13.81 6.56 9.73
CA THR A 131 -14.04 6.30 11.16
C THR A 131 -13.51 4.94 11.62
N ILE A 132 -13.39 3.96 10.71
CA ILE A 132 -13.00 2.59 11.06
C ILE A 132 -11.49 2.51 11.27
N ARG A 133 -11.08 2.33 12.52
CA ARG A 133 -9.67 2.18 12.91
C ARG A 133 -9.26 0.70 12.91
N THR A 134 -8.03 0.44 12.54
CA THR A 134 -7.36 -0.86 12.67
C THR A 134 -6.53 -0.87 13.95
N LYS A 135 -6.41 -2.02 14.63
CA LYS A 135 -5.50 -2.15 15.79
C LYS A 135 -4.09 -1.75 15.43
N SER A 136 -3.46 -0.92 16.29
CA SER A 136 -2.06 -0.52 16.11
C SER A 136 -1.12 -1.72 16.03
N GLU A 137 -1.40 -2.78 16.80
CA GLU A 137 -0.64 -4.03 16.77
C GLU A 137 -0.67 -4.71 15.41
N THR A 138 -1.84 -4.76 14.74
CA THR A 138 -1.98 -5.35 13.40
C THR A 138 -1.22 -4.52 12.37
N VAL A 139 -1.29 -3.19 12.47
CA VAL A 139 -0.55 -2.29 11.57
C VAL A 139 0.96 -2.46 11.80
N LEU A 140 1.41 -2.42 13.05
CA LEU A 140 2.82 -2.56 13.39
C LEU A 140 3.36 -3.93 12.96
N ARG A 141 2.59 -5.00 13.17
CA ARG A 141 2.94 -6.35 12.72
C ARG A 141 3.04 -6.40 11.18
N GLY A 142 2.11 -5.79 10.46
CA GLY A 142 2.15 -5.71 9.00
C GLY A 142 3.40 -4.97 8.50
N ILE A 143 3.74 -3.83 9.10
CA ILE A 143 4.95 -3.08 8.80
C ILE A 143 6.20 -3.92 9.10
N ALA A 144 6.25 -4.57 10.27
CA ALA A 144 7.39 -5.40 10.67
C ALA A 144 7.59 -6.59 9.72
N ILE A 145 6.52 -7.27 9.30
CA ILE A 145 6.59 -8.38 8.34
C ILE A 145 7.08 -7.89 6.98
N THR A 146 6.55 -6.75 6.48
CA THR A 146 6.97 -6.17 5.20
C THR A 146 8.44 -5.75 5.23
N PHE A 147 8.88 -5.12 6.33
CA PHE A 147 10.28 -4.75 6.51
C PHE A 147 11.19 -5.98 6.64
N ALA A 148 10.78 -6.99 7.40
CA ALA A 148 11.52 -8.25 7.51
C ALA A 148 11.64 -8.96 6.14
N ALA A 149 10.58 -8.96 5.34
CA ALA A 149 10.61 -9.50 3.98
C ALA A 149 11.57 -8.70 3.09
N PHE A 150 11.56 -7.37 3.17
CA PHE A 150 12.52 -6.52 2.46
C PHE A 150 13.96 -6.89 2.80
N VAL A 151 14.29 -6.98 4.08
CA VAL A 151 15.65 -7.32 4.52
C VAL A 151 16.03 -8.75 4.13
N LEU A 152 15.15 -9.73 4.39
CA LEU A 152 15.41 -11.13 4.11
C LEU A 152 15.60 -11.41 2.60
N LEU A 153 14.72 -10.87 1.76
CA LEU A 153 14.83 -11.01 0.31
C LEU A 153 16.08 -10.32 -0.22
N GLY A 154 16.45 -9.16 0.33
CA GLY A 154 17.69 -8.46 0.00
C GLY A 154 18.93 -9.27 0.39
N LEU A 155 18.96 -9.84 1.58
CA LEU A 155 20.07 -10.71 2.03
C LEU A 155 20.18 -11.96 1.18
N LEU A 156 19.05 -12.59 0.81
CA LEU A 156 19.05 -13.76 -0.07
C LEU A 156 19.54 -13.41 -1.47
N TYR A 157 19.10 -12.26 -2.02
CA TYR A 157 19.51 -11.79 -3.34
C TYR A 157 21.00 -11.47 -3.40
N VAL A 158 21.49 -10.67 -2.45
CA VAL A 158 22.90 -10.28 -2.36
C VAL A 158 23.76 -11.50 -2.03
N GLY A 159 23.33 -12.34 -1.09
CA GLY A 159 24.05 -13.56 -0.73
C GLY A 159 24.17 -14.53 -1.90
N TYR A 160 23.11 -14.70 -2.70
CA TYR A 160 23.16 -15.48 -3.93
C TYR A 160 24.15 -14.89 -4.95
N GLY A 161 24.08 -13.57 -5.21
CA GLY A 161 24.96 -12.90 -6.18
C GLY A 161 26.45 -13.02 -5.83
N LEU A 162 26.77 -12.91 -4.53
CA LEU A 162 28.14 -13.08 -4.05
C LEU A 162 28.62 -14.55 -4.06
N SER A 163 27.71 -15.50 -3.83
CA SER A 163 28.05 -16.93 -3.77
C SER A 163 28.18 -17.57 -5.13
N MET A 164 27.47 -17.06 -6.14
CA MET A 164 27.43 -17.62 -7.51
C MET A 164 27.71 -16.53 -8.57
N PRO A 165 28.91 -15.95 -8.58
CA PRO A 165 29.26 -14.90 -9.56
C PRO A 165 29.23 -15.38 -10.99
N SER A 166 29.46 -16.68 -11.24
CA SER A 166 29.36 -17.30 -12.57
C SER A 166 27.93 -17.35 -13.13
N GLY A 167 26.92 -17.04 -12.33
CA GLY A 167 25.54 -16.93 -12.75
C GLY A 167 25.19 -15.59 -13.41
N PHE A 168 26.17 -14.69 -13.55
CA PHE A 168 26.03 -13.37 -14.16
C PHE A 168 27.08 -13.17 -15.26
N ASN A 169 26.80 -12.28 -16.23
CA ASN A 169 27.71 -11.97 -17.31
C ASN A 169 29.02 -11.31 -16.81
N GLU A 170 28.92 -10.52 -15.73
CA GLU A 170 30.05 -9.89 -15.04
C GLU A 170 29.97 -10.21 -13.55
N THR A 171 31.13 -10.23 -12.89
CA THR A 171 31.17 -10.44 -11.43
C THR A 171 30.55 -9.24 -10.71
N PRO A 172 29.34 -9.38 -10.11
CA PRO A 172 28.67 -8.24 -9.49
C PRO A 172 29.40 -7.80 -8.22
N LEU A 173 29.59 -6.50 -8.07
CA LEU A 173 30.05 -5.91 -6.82
C LEU A 173 28.91 -5.83 -5.81
N LEU A 174 29.24 -5.79 -4.51
CA LEU A 174 28.24 -5.68 -3.44
C LEU A 174 27.33 -4.47 -3.64
N VAL A 175 27.89 -3.33 -4.05
CA VAL A 175 27.14 -2.08 -4.28
C VAL A 175 26.16 -2.24 -5.43
N ASP A 176 26.57 -2.89 -6.51
CA ASP A 176 25.74 -3.14 -7.69
C ASP A 176 24.58 -4.08 -7.37
N LEU A 177 24.83 -5.13 -6.56
CA LEU A 177 23.77 -6.04 -6.10
C LEU A 177 22.74 -5.35 -5.24
N ILE A 178 23.17 -4.47 -4.32
CA ILE A 178 22.23 -3.70 -3.46
C ILE A 178 21.43 -2.72 -4.33
N ALA A 179 22.09 -2.01 -5.25
CA ALA A 179 21.41 -1.08 -6.15
C ALA A 179 20.41 -1.79 -7.07
N ASP A 180 20.79 -2.91 -7.65
CA ASP A 180 19.91 -3.71 -8.50
C ASP A 180 18.75 -4.30 -7.70
N TYR A 181 18.98 -4.79 -6.47
CA TYR A 181 17.90 -5.27 -5.59
C TYR A 181 16.81 -4.21 -5.42
N VAL A 182 17.17 -2.97 -5.10
CA VAL A 182 16.20 -1.87 -4.95
C VAL A 182 15.49 -1.59 -6.28
N GLN A 183 16.20 -1.62 -7.39
CA GLN A 183 15.60 -1.46 -8.72
C GLN A 183 14.57 -2.55 -9.05
N ARG A 184 14.76 -3.81 -8.57
CA ARG A 184 13.80 -4.91 -8.76
C ARG A 184 12.46 -4.69 -8.05
N LEU A 185 12.41 -3.82 -7.06
CA LEU A 185 11.18 -3.48 -6.35
C LEU A 185 10.38 -2.37 -7.04
N LEU A 186 11.02 -1.64 -7.97
CA LEU A 186 10.41 -0.51 -8.67
C LEU A 186 9.77 -0.94 -10.00
N PRO A 187 8.65 -0.33 -10.39
CA PRO A 187 8.08 -0.54 -11.71
C PRO A 187 9.05 -0.18 -12.82
N ILE A 188 9.06 -0.96 -13.89
CA ILE A 188 10.01 -0.81 -14.99
C ILE A 188 9.97 0.57 -15.66
N GLY A 189 8.82 1.24 -15.63
CA GLY A 189 8.67 2.58 -16.19
C GLY A 189 9.56 3.63 -15.50
N LEU A 190 9.89 3.45 -14.21
CA LEU A 190 10.82 4.31 -13.47
C LEU A 190 12.30 4.02 -13.77
N LEU A 191 12.57 2.89 -14.40
CA LEU A 191 13.93 2.40 -14.66
C LEU A 191 14.32 2.52 -16.13
N SER A 192 13.55 3.24 -16.94
CA SER A 192 13.74 3.32 -18.39
C SER A 192 15.08 3.92 -18.85
N GLY A 193 15.74 4.69 -17.98
CA GLY A 193 17.04 5.32 -18.24
C GLY A 193 18.21 4.71 -17.48
N VAL A 194 17.98 3.64 -16.69
CA VAL A 194 19.03 3.04 -15.86
C VAL A 194 19.63 1.83 -16.56
N GLU A 195 20.94 1.87 -16.82
CA GLU A 195 21.68 0.73 -17.36
C GLU A 195 21.90 -0.32 -16.26
N PRO A 196 21.72 -1.62 -16.58
CA PRO A 196 22.03 -2.68 -15.63
C PRO A 196 23.55 -2.85 -15.52
N ALA A 197 24.04 -2.99 -14.30
CA ALA A 197 25.44 -3.30 -14.06
C ALA A 197 25.80 -4.75 -14.45
N PHE A 198 24.82 -5.66 -14.42
CA PHE A 198 24.99 -7.08 -14.77
C PHE A 198 23.66 -7.70 -15.23
N VAL A 199 23.75 -8.82 -15.93
CA VAL A 199 22.59 -9.58 -16.44
C VAL A 199 22.73 -11.04 -16.00
N PRO A 200 21.63 -11.70 -15.55
CA PRO A 200 21.68 -13.11 -15.15
C PRO A 200 21.94 -14.00 -16.38
N VAL A 201 22.85 -14.97 -16.22
CA VAL A 201 23.22 -15.97 -17.22
C VAL A 201 22.97 -17.36 -16.61
N GLY A 202 21.79 -17.88 -16.78
CA GLY A 202 21.43 -19.19 -16.26
C GLY A 202 20.08 -19.20 -15.57
N LEU A 203 19.42 -20.36 -15.63
CA LEU A 203 18.03 -20.51 -15.17
C LEU A 203 17.84 -20.10 -13.70
N LEU A 204 18.75 -20.52 -12.82
CA LEU A 204 18.62 -20.24 -11.38
C LEU A 204 18.80 -18.76 -11.09
N SER A 205 19.82 -18.13 -11.70
CA SER A 205 20.06 -16.68 -11.57
C SER A 205 18.88 -15.87 -12.12
N GLU A 206 18.30 -16.31 -13.23
CA GLU A 206 17.13 -15.68 -13.83
C GLU A 206 15.90 -15.79 -12.92
N ILE A 207 15.65 -16.95 -12.31
CA ILE A 207 14.54 -17.13 -11.35
C ILE A 207 14.72 -16.20 -10.15
N VAL A 208 15.88 -16.17 -9.53
CA VAL A 208 16.15 -15.29 -8.37
C VAL A 208 15.96 -13.83 -8.76
N TYR A 209 16.53 -13.43 -9.91
CA TYR A 209 16.46 -12.08 -10.43
C TYR A 209 15.04 -11.61 -10.75
N GLN A 210 14.16 -12.51 -11.24
CA GLN A 210 12.79 -12.18 -11.60
C GLN A 210 11.80 -12.29 -10.45
N CYS A 211 12.04 -13.18 -9.48
CA CYS A 211 11.05 -13.48 -8.43
C CYS A 211 11.13 -12.53 -7.23
N VAL A 212 12.28 -11.92 -6.97
CA VAL A 212 12.51 -11.13 -5.76
C VAL A 212 11.55 -9.96 -5.61
N GLY A 213 11.31 -9.21 -6.69
CA GLY A 213 10.37 -8.09 -6.70
C GLY A 213 8.91 -8.50 -6.49
N PRO A 214 8.38 -9.44 -7.31
CA PRO A 214 7.01 -9.95 -7.12
C PRO A 214 6.76 -10.53 -5.73
N MET A 215 7.73 -11.26 -5.15
CA MET A 215 7.58 -11.82 -3.79
C MET A 215 7.46 -10.73 -2.73
N PHE A 216 8.29 -9.69 -2.81
CA PHE A 216 8.18 -8.55 -1.89
C PHE A 216 6.79 -7.89 -1.97
N TRP A 217 6.33 -7.59 -3.19
CA TRP A 217 5.03 -6.96 -3.41
C TRP A 217 3.87 -7.84 -2.95
N LEU A 218 3.96 -9.16 -3.15
CA LEU A 218 2.96 -10.11 -2.65
C LEU A 218 2.83 -10.02 -1.13
N VAL A 219 3.96 -10.01 -0.40
CA VAL A 219 3.95 -9.85 1.06
C VAL A 219 3.32 -8.52 1.46
N ALA A 220 3.70 -7.41 0.80
CA ALA A 220 3.15 -6.09 1.07
C ALA A 220 1.62 -6.03 0.83
N LEU A 221 1.13 -6.63 -0.27
CA LEU A 221 -0.29 -6.74 -0.56
C LEU A 221 -1.04 -7.59 0.48
N CYS A 222 -0.48 -8.74 0.87
CA CYS A 222 -1.08 -9.60 1.89
C CYS A 222 -1.16 -8.91 3.27
N CYS A 223 -0.10 -8.21 3.67
CA CYS A 223 -0.09 -7.44 4.92
C CYS A 223 -1.12 -6.30 4.90
N THR A 224 -1.20 -5.57 3.77
CA THR A 224 -2.18 -4.50 3.58
C THR A 224 -3.60 -5.05 3.62
N TRP A 225 -3.87 -6.15 2.91
CA TRP A 225 -5.16 -6.85 2.94
C TRP A 225 -5.55 -7.27 4.36
N GLY A 226 -4.61 -7.87 5.11
CA GLY A 226 -4.81 -8.26 6.51
C GLY A 226 -5.20 -7.06 7.38
N GLY A 227 -4.46 -5.96 7.28
CA GLY A 227 -4.75 -4.71 7.98
C GLY A 227 -6.09 -4.10 7.60
N LEU A 228 -6.45 -4.13 6.31
CA LEU A 228 -7.74 -3.63 5.83
C LEU A 228 -8.92 -4.57 6.16
N ARG A 229 -8.69 -5.83 6.43
CA ARG A 229 -9.73 -6.79 6.83
C ARG A 229 -9.98 -6.80 8.34
N ASP A 230 -9.00 -6.39 9.14
CA ASP A 230 -9.10 -6.41 10.60
C ASP A 230 -10.16 -5.44 11.11
N ARG A 231 -11.19 -5.98 11.77
CA ARG A 231 -12.31 -5.24 12.35
C ARG A 231 -12.23 -5.14 13.89
N SER A 232 -11.13 -5.56 14.48
CA SER A 232 -11.10 -5.97 15.89
C SER A 232 -10.96 -4.83 16.91
N MET A 233 -10.79 -3.55 16.49
CA MET A 233 -10.43 -2.47 17.43
C MET A 233 -11.51 -2.06 18.43
N ILE A 234 -12.79 -2.20 18.10
CA ILE A 234 -13.84 -1.68 18.97
C ILE A 234 -14.31 -2.74 19.98
N ASN A 235 -14.18 -4.01 19.62
CA ASN A 235 -14.82 -5.12 20.32
C ASN A 235 -14.11 -5.55 21.63
N ASP A 236 -12.76 -5.53 21.65
CA ASP A 236 -12.05 -6.07 22.84
C ASP A 236 -12.00 -5.05 23.99
N ALA A 237 -11.96 -3.74 23.69
CA ALA A 237 -11.91 -2.69 24.71
C ALA A 237 -13.23 -2.57 25.48
N TYR A 238 -14.35 -2.88 24.83
CA TYR A 238 -15.68 -2.75 25.45
C TYR A 238 -16.24 -4.09 25.96
N ARG A 239 -15.56 -5.22 25.69
CA ARG A 239 -16.08 -6.54 26.03
C ARG A 239 -16.33 -6.69 27.53
N HIS A 240 -15.40 -6.30 28.38
CA HIS A 240 -15.60 -6.32 29.83
C HIS A 240 -16.79 -5.48 30.26
N ARG A 241 -16.93 -4.28 29.69
CA ARG A 241 -18.04 -3.40 30.01
C ARG A 241 -19.38 -3.96 29.51
N VAL A 242 -19.41 -4.61 28.35
CA VAL A 242 -20.60 -5.29 27.82
C VAL A 242 -21.00 -6.45 28.70
N ASP A 243 -20.05 -7.27 29.14
CA ASP A 243 -20.30 -8.39 30.06
C ASP A 243 -20.87 -7.91 31.42
N GLU A 244 -20.34 -6.79 31.95
CA GLU A 244 -20.83 -6.16 33.15
C GLU A 244 -22.30 -5.64 32.99
N ILE A 245 -22.57 -4.97 31.85
CA ILE A 245 -23.92 -4.43 31.57
C ILE A 245 -24.94 -5.55 31.35
N ILE A 246 -24.57 -6.64 30.66
CA ILE A 246 -25.43 -7.83 30.50
C ILE A 246 -25.77 -8.42 31.88
N GLY A 247 -24.85 -8.35 32.84
CA GLY A 247 -25.06 -8.79 34.21
C GLY A 247 -26.09 -7.96 34.98
N LEU A 248 -26.35 -6.71 34.55
CA LEU A 248 -27.40 -5.85 35.18
C LEU A 248 -28.80 -6.21 34.71
N GLY A 249 -28.95 -6.74 33.50
CA GLY A 249 -30.21 -7.16 32.92
C GLY A 249 -30.10 -7.43 31.44
N GLY A 250 -30.98 -8.25 30.91
CA GLY A 250 -31.03 -8.58 29.49
C GLY A 250 -31.93 -9.79 29.24
N GLU A 251 -32.30 -9.93 27.97
CA GLU A 251 -33.03 -11.10 27.50
C GLU A 251 -32.07 -12.25 27.16
N SER A 252 -32.63 -13.44 26.91
CA SER A 252 -31.84 -14.64 26.55
C SER A 252 -30.94 -14.43 25.33
N MET A 253 -31.33 -13.52 24.43
CA MET A 253 -30.56 -13.19 23.23
C MET A 253 -29.47 -12.13 23.46
N SER A 254 -29.43 -11.46 24.60
CA SER A 254 -28.45 -10.38 24.89
C SER A 254 -27.02 -10.86 24.84
N PHE A 255 -26.75 -12.15 25.04
CA PHE A 255 -25.43 -12.74 24.84
C PHE A 255 -24.93 -12.68 23.39
N MET A 256 -25.80 -12.53 22.40
CA MET A 256 -25.38 -12.32 21.00
C MET A 256 -24.68 -10.95 20.83
N ALA A 257 -24.90 -10.02 21.75
CA ALA A 257 -24.15 -8.77 21.81
C ALA A 257 -22.63 -9.00 21.95
N THR A 258 -22.21 -10.06 22.62
CA THR A 258 -20.78 -10.40 22.80
C THR A 258 -20.10 -10.99 21.55
N TRP A 259 -20.85 -11.22 20.46
CA TRP A 259 -20.30 -11.79 19.23
C TRP A 259 -19.35 -10.83 18.55
N LYS A 260 -18.30 -11.39 17.94
CA LYS A 260 -17.32 -10.59 17.21
C LYS A 260 -17.93 -9.83 16.05
N GLY A 261 -17.60 -8.54 15.94
CA GLY A 261 -18.00 -7.69 14.83
C GLY A 261 -19.22 -6.82 15.12
N ASN A 262 -19.71 -6.79 16.36
CA ASN A 262 -20.71 -5.83 16.81
C ASN A 262 -20.02 -4.52 17.20
N ASP A 263 -20.65 -3.40 16.88
CA ASP A 263 -20.38 -2.09 17.44
C ASP A 263 -21.33 -1.87 18.63
N TYR A 264 -20.96 -0.99 19.56
CA TYR A 264 -21.77 -0.73 20.76
C TYR A 264 -22.07 0.75 20.88
N TRP A 265 -23.31 1.04 21.19
CA TRP A 265 -23.75 2.31 21.71
C TRP A 265 -24.04 2.14 23.19
N PHE A 266 -23.57 3.05 24.04
CA PHE A 266 -23.78 3.04 25.47
C PHE A 266 -24.67 4.21 25.86
N SER A 267 -25.58 3.99 26.81
CA SER A 267 -26.41 5.05 27.38
C SER A 267 -25.55 6.11 28.06
N ALA A 268 -26.13 7.28 28.30
CA ALA A 268 -25.44 8.37 28.99
C ALA A 268 -25.07 7.99 30.44
N THR A 269 -25.88 7.15 31.09
CA THR A 269 -25.65 6.61 32.43
C THR A 269 -24.56 5.51 32.43
N GLY A 270 -24.36 4.84 31.30
CA GLY A 270 -23.46 3.70 31.14
C GLY A 270 -24.01 2.41 31.76
N ARG A 271 -25.30 2.35 32.12
CA ARG A 271 -25.95 1.17 32.72
C ARG A 271 -26.66 0.29 31.71
N SER A 272 -26.84 0.79 30.49
CA SER A 272 -27.44 0.08 29.37
C SER A 272 -26.64 0.29 28.08
N ALA A 273 -26.87 -0.58 27.11
CA ALA A 273 -26.17 -0.52 25.80
C ALA A 273 -27.02 -1.18 24.71
N ILE A 274 -26.70 -0.84 23.45
CA ILE A 274 -27.27 -1.46 22.26
C ILE A 274 -26.11 -1.96 21.38
N ALA A 275 -26.12 -3.26 21.03
CA ALA A 275 -25.19 -3.84 20.07
C ALA A 275 -25.77 -3.74 18.66
N TYR A 276 -25.00 -3.21 17.72
CA TYR A 276 -25.44 -3.01 16.35
C TYR A 276 -24.33 -3.33 15.34
N ARG A 277 -24.72 -3.53 14.09
CA ARG A 277 -23.79 -3.67 12.94
C ARG A 277 -24.17 -2.67 11.87
N VAL A 278 -23.14 -1.99 11.32
CA VAL A 278 -23.36 -1.08 10.20
C VAL A 278 -23.06 -1.80 8.89
N SER A 279 -24.03 -1.77 7.96
CA SER A 279 -23.88 -2.25 6.60
C SER A 279 -24.68 -1.36 5.66
N TYR A 280 -24.03 -0.84 4.61
CA TYR A 280 -24.68 0.01 3.58
C TYR A 280 -25.50 1.19 4.13
N GLY A 281 -25.01 1.85 5.18
CA GLY A 281 -25.73 2.97 5.81
C GLY A 281 -26.87 2.57 6.74
N ILE A 282 -27.06 1.27 6.99
CA ILE A 282 -28.05 0.72 7.94
C ILE A 282 -27.33 0.30 9.21
N ALA A 283 -27.80 0.75 10.36
CA ALA A 283 -27.40 0.27 11.67
C ALA A 283 -28.42 -0.79 12.15
N LEU A 284 -28.09 -2.05 11.92
CA LEU A 284 -28.93 -3.18 12.35
C LEU A 284 -28.57 -3.55 13.78
N THR A 285 -29.54 -3.49 14.71
CA THR A 285 -29.35 -4.00 16.07
C THR A 285 -29.32 -5.53 16.06
N VAL A 286 -28.40 -6.11 16.83
CA VAL A 286 -28.25 -7.57 16.92
C VAL A 286 -29.22 -8.15 17.96
N THR A 287 -29.52 -7.33 18.97
CA THR A 287 -30.47 -7.64 20.04
C THR A 287 -31.20 -6.34 20.38
N GLY A 288 -32.22 -6.39 21.23
CA GLY A 288 -32.77 -5.22 21.92
C GLY A 288 -31.71 -4.54 22.81
N PRO A 289 -32.07 -3.43 23.49
CA PRO A 289 -31.27 -2.88 24.58
C PRO A 289 -30.98 -3.94 25.63
N PHE A 290 -29.82 -3.88 26.27
CA PHE A 290 -29.47 -4.73 27.41
C PHE A 290 -28.82 -3.90 28.51
N GLY A 291 -28.94 -4.35 29.75
CA GLY A 291 -28.57 -3.63 30.96
C GLY A 291 -29.81 -3.27 31.80
N ASP A 292 -29.89 -2.05 32.26
CA ASP A 292 -31.00 -1.58 33.11
C ASP A 292 -32.33 -1.48 32.31
N PRO A 293 -33.35 -2.28 32.62
CA PRO A 293 -34.60 -2.28 31.89
C PRO A 293 -35.37 -0.94 31.93
N ASP A 294 -35.16 -0.15 32.97
CA ASP A 294 -35.84 1.15 33.13
C ASP A 294 -35.38 2.18 32.10
N GLU A 295 -34.23 1.96 31.46
CA GLU A 295 -33.64 2.86 30.45
C GLU A 295 -33.98 2.47 29.00
N TYR A 296 -34.58 1.30 28.73
CA TYR A 296 -34.70 0.75 27.37
C TYR A 296 -35.47 1.65 26.39
N GLU A 297 -36.55 2.29 26.82
CA GLU A 297 -37.35 3.16 25.97
C GLU A 297 -36.57 4.42 25.56
N ASP A 298 -35.95 5.06 26.55
CA ASP A 298 -35.11 6.24 26.33
C ASP A 298 -33.89 5.91 25.47
N ASP A 299 -33.29 4.74 25.65
CA ASP A 299 -32.16 4.26 24.89
C ASP A 299 -32.48 4.04 23.41
N LEU A 300 -33.65 3.49 23.09
CA LEU A 300 -34.09 3.33 21.69
C LEU A 300 -34.21 4.68 21.00
N HIS A 301 -34.77 5.68 21.67
CA HIS A 301 -34.88 7.04 21.14
C HIS A 301 -33.51 7.72 20.99
N ALA A 302 -32.66 7.60 21.99
CA ALA A 302 -31.33 8.17 21.98
C ALA A 302 -30.43 7.51 20.89
N PHE A 303 -30.53 6.19 20.74
CA PHE A 303 -29.84 5.46 19.68
C PHE A 303 -30.33 5.83 18.28
N ALA A 304 -31.63 6.02 18.09
CA ALA A 304 -32.17 6.52 16.83
C ALA A 304 -31.62 7.92 16.49
N GLY A 305 -31.55 8.81 17.48
CA GLY A 305 -30.92 10.14 17.36
C GLY A 305 -29.42 10.04 16.99
N PHE A 306 -28.67 9.14 17.64
CA PHE A 306 -27.27 8.86 17.32
C PHE A 306 -27.10 8.37 15.89
N CYS A 307 -27.97 7.48 15.40
CA CYS A 307 -27.94 6.99 14.04
C CYS A 307 -28.21 8.13 13.04
N THR A 308 -29.19 8.97 13.29
CA THR A 308 -29.54 10.12 12.44
C THR A 308 -28.37 11.09 12.31
N GLN A 309 -27.67 11.41 13.40
CA GLN A 309 -26.49 12.29 13.39
C GLN A 309 -25.34 11.72 12.55
N ARG A 310 -25.29 10.41 12.32
CA ARG A 310 -24.27 9.71 11.53
C ARG A 310 -24.74 9.28 10.15
N SER A 311 -25.90 9.76 9.73
CA SER A 311 -26.52 9.39 8.45
C SER A 311 -26.73 7.87 8.31
N LEU A 312 -27.07 7.21 9.44
CA LEU A 312 -27.40 5.79 9.50
C LEU A 312 -28.92 5.63 9.68
N THR A 313 -29.47 4.63 9.02
CA THR A 313 -30.87 4.22 9.25
C THR A 313 -30.89 3.12 10.32
N PRO A 314 -31.49 3.36 11.52
CA PRO A 314 -31.59 2.33 12.53
C PRO A 314 -32.64 1.28 12.13
N VAL A 315 -32.28 0.01 12.27
CA VAL A 315 -33.21 -1.12 12.11
C VAL A 315 -33.11 -1.98 13.36
N PHE A 316 -34.20 -2.07 14.07
CA PHE A 316 -34.29 -2.87 15.28
C PHE A 316 -34.77 -4.28 14.94
N TYR A 317 -34.03 -5.25 15.44
CA TYR A 317 -34.44 -6.64 15.45
C TYR A 317 -34.97 -6.98 16.85
N SER A 318 -36.23 -7.32 16.96
CA SER A 318 -36.92 -7.72 18.19
C SER A 318 -37.51 -9.11 18.03
#